data_e25e642274f904488e6e2e2cd059cafa
#
_entry.id   e25e642274f904488e6e2e2cd059cafa
#
_cell.length_a   1.000
_cell.length_b   1.000
_cell.length_c   1.000
_cell.angle_alpha   90.00
_cell.angle_beta   90.00
_cell.angle_gamma   90.00
#
_symmetry.space_group_name_H-M   'P 1'
#
loop_
_entity.id
_entity.type
_entity.pdbx_description
1 polymer ?
#
loop_
_entity_poly.entity_id
_entity_poly.type
_entity_poly.pdbx_seq_one_letter_code
_entity_poly.pdbx_strand_id
1 'polypeptide(L)'
;MEVKDINFAAMPQTAVRVVKAPAEFFKSMPKTGGFVEPLIFAAIMAVIAGIIHAIINILGLSYAHVGFVESLAMIIFVPIFAVIGSFIGAAIIFVIWKLMGSQENYETSYRCAAYLMALAPIVAIISIIPYVGGIINMAIYIYYLVIASTQVHNIPSQKAWLVFGIIGGILALIGISAEYKARNMAPTAEQYRRTAEEINKQYLKQIEEARKEAERNR
;
A
#
# COMPACT_ATOMS: atom_id res chain seq x y z
N MET A 1 5.45 26.79 3.70
CA MET A 1 5.73 26.54 2.28
C MET A 1 4.38 26.52 1.58
N GLU A 2 4.13 27.44 0.70
CA GLU A 2 2.91 27.45 -0.11
C GLU A 2 3.05 26.42 -1.25
N VAL A 3 1.92 25.89 -1.73
CA VAL A 3 1.90 24.92 -2.85
C VAL A 3 2.59 25.49 -4.11
N LYS A 4 2.69 26.80 -4.23
CA LYS A 4 3.38 27.53 -5.32
C LYS A 4 4.90 27.28 -5.37
N ASP A 5 5.52 26.88 -4.26
CA ASP A 5 6.98 26.67 -4.19
C ASP A 5 7.40 25.25 -4.54
N ILE A 6 6.45 24.36 -4.88
CA ILE A 6 6.73 22.95 -5.14
C ILE A 6 7.20 22.78 -6.60
N ASN A 7 8.41 22.25 -6.75
CA ASN A 7 8.94 21.94 -8.06
C ASN A 7 8.47 20.59 -8.59
N PHE A 8 7.29 20.57 -9.24
CA PHE A 8 6.74 19.38 -9.85
C PHE A 8 7.64 18.76 -10.93
N ALA A 9 8.40 19.59 -11.66
CA ALA A 9 9.31 19.12 -12.69
C ALA A 9 10.50 18.31 -12.13
N ALA A 10 10.84 18.50 -10.87
CA ALA A 10 11.90 17.73 -10.20
C ALA A 10 11.42 16.37 -9.65
N MET A 11 10.11 16.13 -9.55
CA MET A 11 9.58 14.91 -8.92
C MET A 11 9.97 13.60 -9.64
N PRO A 12 9.98 13.51 -10.98
CA PRO A 12 10.47 12.31 -11.66
C PRO A 12 11.94 12.04 -11.36
N GLN A 13 12.78 13.10 -11.33
CA GLN A 13 14.19 12.97 -10.99
C GLN A 13 14.38 12.54 -9.53
N THR A 14 13.55 13.06 -8.62
CA THR A 14 13.53 12.65 -7.22
C THR A 14 13.20 11.16 -7.10
N ALA A 15 12.18 10.67 -7.78
CA ALA A 15 11.83 9.25 -7.80
C ALA A 15 12.99 8.38 -8.31
N VAL A 16 13.62 8.77 -9.41
CA VAL A 16 14.80 8.08 -9.97
C VAL A 16 15.96 8.06 -8.98
N ARG A 17 16.23 9.19 -8.28
CA ARG A 17 17.31 9.26 -7.27
C ARG A 17 17.02 8.37 -6.08
N VAL A 18 15.79 8.33 -5.57
CA VAL A 18 15.40 7.42 -4.49
C VAL A 18 15.69 5.98 -4.89
N VAL A 19 15.31 5.59 -6.11
CA VAL A 19 15.46 4.21 -6.59
C VAL A 19 16.92 3.85 -6.89
N LYS A 20 17.67 4.72 -7.58
CA LYS A 20 19.02 4.39 -8.07
C LYS A 20 20.14 4.66 -7.06
N ALA A 21 19.97 5.67 -6.20
CA ALA A 21 20.98 6.12 -5.26
C ALA A 21 20.39 6.43 -3.88
N PRO A 22 19.69 5.43 -3.23
CA PRO A 22 18.95 5.69 -2.00
C PRO A 22 19.82 6.21 -0.85
N ALA A 23 21.04 5.74 -0.70
CA ALA A 23 21.94 6.19 0.36
C ALA A 23 22.27 7.68 0.21
N GLU A 24 22.61 8.13 -0.99
CA GLU A 24 22.92 9.54 -1.28
C GLU A 24 21.65 10.40 -1.14
N PHE A 25 20.51 9.90 -1.61
CA PHE A 25 19.24 10.60 -1.49
C PHE A 25 18.89 10.84 -0.02
N PHE A 26 18.83 9.80 0.79
CA PHE A 26 18.44 9.90 2.20
C PHE A 26 19.45 10.71 3.01
N LYS A 27 20.75 10.61 2.71
CA LYS A 27 21.78 11.43 3.33
C LYS A 27 21.60 12.94 3.04
N SER A 28 21.16 13.30 1.84
CA SER A 28 20.95 14.69 1.41
C SER A 28 19.52 15.19 1.59
N MET A 29 18.59 14.33 2.00
CA MET A 29 17.19 14.68 2.15
C MET A 29 16.98 15.74 3.23
N PRO A 30 16.26 16.85 2.95
CA PRO A 30 15.89 17.82 3.97
C PRO A 30 15.09 17.16 5.10
N LYS A 31 15.52 17.35 6.34
CA LYS A 31 14.85 16.77 7.52
C LYS A 31 13.67 17.60 8.01
N THR A 32 13.57 18.84 7.54
CA THR A 32 12.55 19.85 7.86
C THR A 32 12.01 20.47 6.60
N GLY A 33 10.94 21.25 6.68
CA GLY A 33 10.31 21.95 5.55
C GLY A 33 8.84 21.58 5.36
N GLY A 34 8.25 20.89 6.35
CA GLY A 34 6.84 20.53 6.39
C GLY A 34 6.51 19.25 5.62
N PHE A 35 5.21 18.96 5.62
CA PHE A 35 4.67 17.70 5.10
C PHE A 35 4.21 17.81 3.64
N VAL A 36 3.98 19.01 3.12
CA VAL A 36 3.24 19.21 1.85
C VAL A 36 3.99 18.65 0.66
N GLU A 37 5.28 18.99 0.52
CA GLU A 37 6.10 18.51 -0.61
C GLU A 37 6.21 16.96 -0.64
N PRO A 38 6.62 16.28 0.45
CA PRO A 38 6.68 14.82 0.45
C PRO A 38 5.32 14.16 0.32
N LEU A 39 4.23 14.79 0.83
CA LEU A 39 2.87 14.32 0.66
C LEU A 39 2.45 14.30 -0.82
N ILE A 40 2.68 15.40 -1.53
CA ILE A 40 2.36 15.50 -2.96
C ILE A 40 3.18 14.49 -3.76
N PHE A 41 4.46 14.34 -3.43
CA PHE A 41 5.30 13.31 -4.05
C PHE A 41 4.71 11.91 -3.84
N ALA A 42 4.36 11.56 -2.61
CA ALA A 42 3.75 10.27 -2.28
C ALA A 42 2.42 10.05 -3.02
N ALA A 43 1.57 11.08 -3.10
CA ALA A 43 0.30 11.03 -3.80
C ALA A 43 0.50 10.77 -5.32
N ILE A 44 1.44 11.44 -5.96
CA ILE A 44 1.77 11.23 -7.38
C ILE A 44 2.25 9.79 -7.61
N MET A 45 3.16 9.28 -6.79
CA MET A 45 3.64 7.91 -6.90
C MET A 45 2.52 6.88 -6.67
N ALA A 46 1.60 7.17 -5.75
CA ALA A 46 0.43 6.34 -5.50
C ALA A 46 -0.57 6.34 -6.66
N VAL A 47 -0.77 7.49 -7.33
CA VAL A 47 -1.59 7.55 -8.56
C VAL A 47 -0.99 6.68 -9.65
N ILE A 48 0.32 6.77 -9.88
CA ILE A 48 1.02 5.94 -10.87
C ILE A 48 0.86 4.45 -10.52
N ALA A 49 1.05 4.08 -9.25
CA ALA A 49 0.84 2.72 -8.78
C ALA A 49 -0.61 2.26 -8.94
N GLY A 50 -1.59 3.13 -8.66
CA GLY A 50 -3.02 2.86 -8.85
C GLY A 50 -3.37 2.57 -10.31
N ILE A 51 -2.80 3.34 -11.24
CA ILE A 51 -2.96 3.10 -12.68
C ILE A 51 -2.36 1.74 -13.07
N ILE A 52 -1.17 1.42 -12.58
CA ILE A 52 -0.52 0.13 -12.84
C ILE A 52 -1.38 -1.02 -12.28
N HIS A 53 -1.88 -0.90 -11.05
CA HIS A 53 -2.78 -1.89 -10.46
C HIS A 53 -4.07 -2.06 -11.28
N ALA A 54 -4.67 -0.97 -11.74
CA ALA A 54 -5.86 -1.03 -12.60
C ALA A 54 -5.57 -1.80 -13.90
N ILE A 55 -4.46 -1.51 -14.57
CA ILE A 55 -4.02 -2.22 -15.78
C ILE A 55 -3.81 -3.71 -15.49
N ILE A 56 -3.10 -4.05 -14.42
CA ILE A 56 -2.82 -5.44 -14.00
C ILE A 56 -4.14 -6.20 -13.79
N ASN A 57 -5.12 -5.58 -13.13
CA ASN A 57 -6.42 -6.21 -12.88
C ASN A 57 -7.23 -6.37 -14.18
N ILE A 58 -7.29 -5.34 -15.04
CA ILE A 58 -8.02 -5.41 -16.32
C ILE A 58 -7.43 -6.49 -17.24
N LEU A 59 -6.11 -6.68 -17.21
CA LEU A 59 -5.44 -7.74 -17.96
C LEU A 59 -5.59 -9.14 -17.32
N GLY A 60 -6.28 -9.26 -16.18
CA GLY A 60 -6.46 -10.53 -15.47
C GLY A 60 -5.18 -11.10 -14.85
N LEU A 61 -4.14 -10.27 -14.67
CA LEU A 61 -2.86 -10.68 -14.10
C LEU A 61 -2.86 -10.66 -12.57
N SER A 62 -3.93 -10.13 -11.95
CA SER A 62 -4.12 -10.11 -10.50
C SER A 62 -4.81 -11.39 -10.03
N TYR A 63 -4.43 -11.86 -8.86
CA TYR A 63 -5.14 -12.96 -8.19
C TYR A 63 -6.49 -12.52 -7.57
N ALA A 64 -6.72 -11.24 -7.40
CA ALA A 64 -7.90 -10.72 -6.72
C ALA A 64 -9.19 -10.77 -7.57
N HIS A 65 -9.10 -11.06 -8.88
CA HIS A 65 -10.24 -11.17 -9.81
C HIS A 65 -11.31 -10.08 -9.62
N VAL A 66 -10.87 -8.82 -9.48
CA VAL A 66 -11.77 -7.67 -9.36
C VAL A 66 -12.37 -7.33 -10.74
N GLY A 67 -13.60 -6.83 -10.74
CA GLY A 67 -14.29 -6.41 -11.95
C GLY A 67 -13.66 -5.19 -12.63
N PHE A 68 -14.12 -4.86 -13.84
CA PHE A 68 -13.61 -3.72 -14.60
C PHE A 68 -13.83 -2.38 -13.88
N VAL A 69 -15.03 -2.18 -13.32
CA VAL A 69 -15.38 -0.94 -12.61
C VAL A 69 -14.55 -0.79 -11.34
N GLU A 70 -14.39 -1.87 -10.58
CA GLU A 70 -13.55 -1.90 -9.36
C GLU A 70 -12.09 -1.64 -9.71
N SER A 71 -11.60 -2.15 -10.84
CA SER A 71 -10.25 -1.89 -11.33
C SER A 71 -10.03 -0.40 -11.62
N LEU A 72 -10.97 0.26 -12.27
CA LEU A 72 -10.92 1.71 -12.51
C LEU A 72 -11.00 2.51 -11.19
N ALA A 73 -11.80 2.05 -10.25
CA ALA A 73 -11.93 2.67 -8.93
C ALA A 73 -10.60 2.68 -8.17
N MET A 74 -9.70 1.73 -8.40
CA MET A 74 -8.37 1.69 -7.78
C MET A 74 -7.52 2.91 -8.12
N ILE A 75 -7.72 3.55 -9.28
CA ILE A 75 -7.01 4.78 -9.68
C ILE A 75 -7.28 5.91 -8.68
N ILE A 76 -8.47 5.92 -8.07
CA ILE A 76 -8.89 6.93 -7.10
C ILE A 76 -8.62 6.47 -5.67
N PHE A 77 -9.02 5.24 -5.33
CA PHE A 77 -8.94 4.75 -3.96
C PHE A 77 -7.51 4.46 -3.51
N VAL A 78 -6.65 3.91 -4.39
CA VAL A 78 -5.24 3.62 -4.03
C VAL A 78 -4.51 4.89 -3.56
N PRO A 79 -4.55 6.03 -4.26
CA PRO A 79 -3.92 7.25 -3.77
C PRO A 79 -4.49 7.76 -2.45
N ILE A 80 -5.82 7.73 -2.28
CA ILE A 80 -6.47 8.17 -1.03
C ILE A 80 -5.99 7.35 0.16
N PHE A 81 -6.05 6.01 0.04
CA PHE A 81 -5.60 5.11 1.10
C PHE A 81 -4.08 5.17 1.30
N ALA A 82 -3.31 5.37 0.24
CA ALA A 82 -1.86 5.52 0.33
C ALA A 82 -1.47 6.80 1.09
N VAL A 83 -2.16 7.91 0.85
CA VAL A 83 -1.96 9.17 1.59
C VAL A 83 -2.25 8.98 3.07
N ILE A 84 -3.43 8.46 3.41
CA ILE A 84 -3.80 8.20 4.81
C ILE A 84 -2.83 7.18 5.45
N GLY A 85 -2.59 6.07 4.75
CA GLY A 85 -1.69 5.01 5.19
C GLY A 85 -0.24 5.48 5.35
N SER A 86 0.22 6.47 4.57
CA SER A 86 1.56 7.02 4.70
C SER A 86 1.79 7.70 6.05
N PHE A 87 0.79 8.42 6.57
CA PHE A 87 0.88 9.02 7.90
C PHE A 87 0.89 7.96 9.01
N ILE A 88 0.01 6.95 8.90
CA ILE A 88 -0.05 5.86 9.87
C ILE A 88 1.24 5.03 9.83
N GLY A 89 1.68 4.67 8.63
CA GLY A 89 2.93 3.93 8.44
C GLY A 89 4.15 4.69 8.94
N ALA A 90 4.23 5.99 8.66
CA ALA A 90 5.28 6.85 9.17
C ALA A 90 5.26 6.93 10.70
N ALA A 91 4.08 6.94 11.34
CA ALA A 91 3.98 6.94 12.80
C ALA A 91 4.49 5.62 13.40
N ILE A 92 4.15 4.49 12.80
CA ILE A 92 4.65 3.18 13.23
C ILE A 92 6.18 3.11 13.10
N ILE A 93 6.71 3.49 11.93
CA ILE A 93 8.16 3.47 11.68
C ILE A 93 8.88 4.47 12.58
N PHE A 94 8.29 5.64 12.84
CA PHE A 94 8.81 6.62 13.78
C PHE A 94 9.00 6.03 15.18
N VAL A 95 7.98 5.32 15.70
CA VAL A 95 8.07 4.66 17.00
C VAL A 95 9.17 3.61 16.99
N ILE A 96 9.28 2.79 15.95
CA ILE A 96 10.34 1.80 15.79
C ILE A 96 11.72 2.48 15.82
N TRP A 97 11.92 3.55 15.04
CA TRP A 97 13.18 4.29 15.04
C TRP A 97 13.49 4.93 16.39
N LYS A 98 12.46 5.45 17.10
CA LYS A 98 12.65 5.96 18.47
C LYS A 98 13.12 4.88 19.44
N LEU A 99 12.52 3.71 19.41
CA LEU A 99 12.94 2.55 20.21
C LEU A 99 14.36 2.07 19.85
N MET A 100 14.77 2.29 18.60
CA MET A 100 16.12 2.01 18.14
C MET A 100 17.15 3.08 18.51
N GLY A 101 16.72 4.22 19.09
CA GLY A 101 17.59 5.29 19.59
C GLY A 101 17.69 6.51 18.66
N SER A 102 16.82 6.64 17.66
CA SER A 102 16.77 7.83 16.80
C SER A 102 16.42 9.09 17.59
N GLN A 103 17.11 10.18 17.30
CA GLN A 103 16.81 11.50 17.85
C GLN A 103 15.91 12.34 16.92
N GLU A 104 15.67 11.87 15.69
CA GLU A 104 14.87 12.57 14.69
C GLU A 104 13.41 12.67 15.10
N ASN A 105 12.72 13.71 14.59
CA ASN A 105 11.31 13.95 14.87
C ASN A 105 10.38 13.18 13.90
N TYR A 106 9.07 13.30 14.11
CA TYR A 106 8.07 12.66 13.26
C TYR A 106 8.07 13.19 11.82
N GLU A 107 8.32 14.49 11.62
CA GLU A 107 8.40 15.09 10.28
C GLU A 107 9.50 14.42 9.44
N THR A 108 10.68 14.23 10.01
CA THR A 108 11.79 13.53 9.34
C THR A 108 11.39 12.09 8.97
N SER A 109 10.75 11.38 9.87
CA SER A 109 10.27 10.01 9.63
C SER A 109 9.20 9.95 8.56
N TYR A 110 8.26 10.91 8.56
CA TYR A 110 7.26 11.04 7.52
C TYR A 110 7.88 11.30 6.14
N ARG A 111 8.86 12.20 6.06
CA ARG A 111 9.58 12.48 4.81
C ARG A 111 10.25 11.23 4.28
N CYS A 112 10.90 10.43 5.14
CA CYS A 112 11.45 9.13 4.74
C CYS A 112 10.35 8.21 4.16
N ALA A 113 9.25 8.02 4.86
CA ALA A 113 8.14 7.17 4.42
C ALA A 113 7.51 7.64 3.11
N ALA A 114 7.30 8.94 2.98
CA ALA A 114 6.71 9.54 1.78
C ALA A 114 7.62 9.36 0.54
N TYR A 115 8.93 9.54 0.67
CA TYR A 115 9.84 9.32 -0.45
C TYR A 115 10.04 7.83 -0.79
N LEU A 116 9.83 6.92 0.17
CA LEU A 116 9.78 5.48 -0.12
C LEU A 116 8.62 5.11 -1.06
N MET A 117 7.60 5.95 -1.20
CA MET A 117 6.53 5.76 -2.19
C MET A 117 7.04 5.77 -3.64
N ALA A 118 8.27 6.23 -3.91
CA ALA A 118 8.93 6.05 -5.21
C ALA A 118 9.02 4.58 -5.63
N LEU A 119 8.98 3.65 -4.68
CA LEU A 119 8.97 2.20 -4.93
C LEU A 119 7.59 1.68 -5.36
N ALA A 120 6.50 2.38 -5.06
CA ALA A 120 5.15 1.89 -5.26
C ALA A 120 4.85 1.42 -6.70
N PRO A 121 5.25 2.14 -7.77
CA PRO A 121 5.08 1.66 -9.14
C PRO A 121 5.85 0.37 -9.43
N ILE A 122 7.05 0.22 -8.89
CA ILE A 122 7.93 -0.94 -9.10
C ILE A 122 7.35 -2.16 -8.40
N VAL A 123 6.98 -2.02 -7.12
CA VAL A 123 6.40 -3.12 -6.34
C VAL A 123 5.03 -3.54 -6.86
N ALA A 124 4.27 -2.63 -7.47
CA ALA A 124 3.02 -2.96 -8.15
C ALA A 124 3.26 -3.94 -9.31
N ILE A 125 4.28 -3.72 -10.12
CA ILE A 125 4.65 -4.64 -11.21
C ILE A 125 5.15 -5.98 -10.67
N ILE A 126 6.02 -5.97 -9.67
CA ILE A 126 6.58 -7.19 -9.05
C ILE A 126 5.48 -8.05 -8.42
N SER A 127 4.41 -7.43 -7.92
CA SER A 127 3.29 -8.14 -7.29
C SER A 127 2.53 -9.09 -8.22
N ILE A 128 2.75 -9.01 -9.53
CA ILE A 128 2.20 -9.97 -10.52
C ILE A 128 2.73 -11.38 -10.28
N ILE A 129 3.96 -11.52 -9.76
CA ILE A 129 4.61 -12.83 -9.55
C ILE A 129 3.99 -13.49 -8.32
N PRO A 130 3.29 -14.63 -8.48
CA PRO A 130 2.63 -15.30 -7.36
C PRO A 130 3.60 -15.63 -6.24
N TYR A 131 3.22 -15.38 -5.00
CA TYR A 131 3.96 -15.64 -3.75
C TYR A 131 5.34 -14.96 -3.68
N VAL A 132 6.15 -15.09 -4.71
CA VAL A 132 7.52 -14.56 -4.77
C VAL A 132 7.52 -13.03 -4.85
N GLY A 133 6.55 -12.44 -5.56
CA GLY A 133 6.41 -10.99 -5.68
C GLY A 133 6.29 -10.30 -4.33
N GLY A 134 5.48 -10.84 -3.42
CA GLY A 134 5.32 -10.32 -2.06
C GLY A 134 6.62 -10.37 -1.25
N ILE A 135 7.39 -11.47 -1.37
CA ILE A 135 8.69 -11.63 -0.71
C ILE A 135 9.70 -10.62 -1.24
N ILE A 136 9.80 -10.48 -2.57
CA ILE A 136 10.71 -9.51 -3.20
C ILE A 136 10.35 -8.09 -2.77
N ASN A 137 9.08 -7.73 -2.80
CA ASN A 137 8.60 -6.41 -2.38
C ASN A 137 8.97 -6.13 -0.91
N MET A 138 8.78 -7.11 -0.02
CA MET A 138 9.18 -6.98 1.39
C MET A 138 10.68 -6.79 1.53
N ALA A 139 11.49 -7.56 0.81
CA ALA A 139 12.95 -7.44 0.83
C ALA A 139 13.41 -6.05 0.33
N ILE A 140 12.78 -5.53 -0.72
CA ILE A 140 13.03 -4.18 -1.22
C ILE A 140 12.73 -3.15 -0.13
N TYR A 141 11.54 -3.18 0.49
CA TYR A 141 11.18 -2.22 1.55
C TYR A 141 12.12 -2.32 2.75
N ILE A 142 12.49 -3.51 3.21
CA ILE A 142 13.46 -3.70 4.30
C ILE A 142 14.79 -3.04 3.95
N TYR A 143 15.32 -3.30 2.74
CA TYR A 143 16.57 -2.70 2.28
C TYR A 143 16.55 -1.18 2.33
N TYR A 144 15.49 -0.55 1.81
CA TYR A 144 15.37 0.90 1.82
C TYR A 144 15.13 1.49 3.22
N LEU A 145 14.38 0.78 4.09
CA LEU A 145 14.22 1.16 5.50
C LEU A 145 15.54 1.09 6.26
N VAL A 146 16.38 0.10 5.98
CA VAL A 146 17.73 0.02 6.57
C VAL A 146 18.58 1.19 6.11
N ILE A 147 18.55 1.56 4.83
CA ILE A 147 19.27 2.73 4.32
C ILE A 147 18.78 4.01 5.00
N ALA A 148 17.45 4.24 5.06
CA ALA A 148 16.89 5.40 5.76
C ALA A 148 17.30 5.41 7.24
N SER A 149 17.29 4.26 7.91
CA SER A 149 17.74 4.12 9.31
C SER A 149 19.18 4.55 9.52
N THR A 150 20.06 4.17 8.58
CA THR A 150 21.50 4.49 8.70
C THR A 150 21.80 5.91 8.30
N GLN A 151 21.23 6.39 7.20
CA GLN A 151 21.60 7.69 6.60
C GLN A 151 20.89 8.88 7.27
N VAL A 152 19.67 8.68 7.78
CA VAL A 152 18.87 9.77 8.37
C VAL A 152 18.87 9.68 9.88
N HIS A 153 18.66 8.50 10.44
CA HIS A 153 18.45 8.29 11.87
C HIS A 153 19.70 7.88 12.63
N ASN A 154 20.85 7.75 11.96
CA ASN A 154 22.15 7.35 12.53
C ASN A 154 22.10 6.04 13.31
N ILE A 155 21.23 5.11 12.91
CA ILE A 155 21.10 3.79 13.53
C ILE A 155 22.12 2.84 12.90
N PRO A 156 22.86 2.03 13.71
CA PRO A 156 23.79 1.06 13.15
C PRO A 156 23.11 0.07 12.21
N SER A 157 23.72 -0.20 11.05
CA SER A 157 23.16 -1.06 10.01
C SER A 157 22.75 -2.44 10.56
N GLN A 158 23.58 -3.06 11.39
CA GLN A 158 23.27 -4.37 12.00
C GLN A 158 21.97 -4.34 12.80
N LYS A 159 21.77 -3.29 13.62
CA LYS A 159 20.53 -3.11 14.38
C LYS A 159 19.33 -2.91 13.49
N ALA A 160 19.48 -2.10 12.43
CA ALA A 160 18.43 -1.86 11.46
C ALA A 160 18.02 -3.13 10.71
N TRP A 161 18.99 -3.91 10.21
CA TRP A 161 18.74 -5.20 9.58
C TRP A 161 18.03 -6.20 10.49
N LEU A 162 18.47 -6.29 11.77
CA LEU A 162 17.87 -7.20 12.72
C LEU A 162 16.41 -6.83 12.99
N VAL A 163 16.12 -5.58 13.29
CA VAL A 163 14.75 -5.14 13.64
C VAL A 163 13.82 -5.22 12.41
N PHE A 164 14.18 -4.59 11.30
CA PHE A 164 13.34 -4.60 10.11
C PHE A 164 13.32 -5.95 9.40
N GLY A 165 14.39 -6.74 9.51
CA GLY A 165 14.45 -8.10 9.01
C GLY A 165 13.47 -9.03 9.74
N ILE A 166 13.42 -8.97 11.08
CA ILE A 166 12.47 -9.77 11.86
C ILE A 166 11.03 -9.32 11.56
N ILE A 167 10.75 -8.03 11.63
CA ILE A 167 9.40 -7.49 11.37
C ILE A 167 8.97 -7.85 9.94
N GLY A 168 9.83 -7.61 8.96
CA GLY A 168 9.53 -7.90 7.56
C GLY A 168 9.40 -9.39 7.29
N GLY A 169 10.19 -10.23 7.94
CA GLY A 169 10.04 -11.69 7.86
C GLY A 169 8.69 -12.16 8.36
N ILE A 170 8.23 -11.66 9.50
CA ILE A 170 6.89 -11.96 10.04
C ILE A 170 5.81 -11.47 9.08
N LEU A 171 5.92 -10.23 8.58
CA LEU A 171 4.95 -9.67 7.63
C LEU A 171 4.94 -10.42 6.30
N ALA A 172 6.09 -10.89 5.81
CA ALA A 172 6.18 -11.72 4.62
C ALA A 172 5.45 -13.07 4.80
N LEU A 173 5.60 -13.73 5.93
CA LEU A 173 4.87 -14.97 6.24
C LEU A 173 3.35 -14.74 6.31
N ILE A 174 2.92 -13.64 6.93
CA ILE A 174 1.51 -13.24 6.97
C ILE A 174 1.00 -12.98 5.55
N GLY A 175 1.76 -12.24 4.73
CA GLY A 175 1.44 -11.93 3.35
C GLY A 175 1.29 -13.18 2.48
N ILE A 176 2.24 -14.12 2.56
CA ILE A 176 2.17 -15.41 1.85
C ILE A 176 0.92 -16.19 2.27
N SER A 177 0.63 -16.23 3.57
CA SER A 177 -0.56 -16.94 4.09
C SER A 177 -1.86 -16.29 3.60
N ALA A 178 -1.90 -14.97 3.55
CA ALA A 178 -3.03 -14.22 3.03
C ALA A 178 -3.23 -14.45 1.52
N GLU A 179 -2.15 -14.40 0.75
CA GLU A 179 -2.19 -14.67 -0.70
C GLU A 179 -2.60 -16.12 -0.99
N TYR A 180 -2.09 -17.09 -0.22
CA TYR A 180 -2.49 -18.49 -0.35
C TYR A 180 -4.00 -18.65 -0.11
N LYS A 181 -4.54 -18.04 0.94
CA LYS A 181 -5.97 -18.06 1.21
C LYS A 181 -6.78 -17.39 0.10
N ALA A 182 -6.35 -16.23 -0.37
CA ALA A 182 -7.03 -15.51 -1.44
C ALA A 182 -7.09 -16.30 -2.75
N ARG A 183 -6.00 -17.01 -3.10
CA ARG A 183 -5.94 -17.82 -4.33
C ARG A 183 -6.70 -19.14 -4.24
N ASN A 184 -6.71 -19.79 -3.06
CA ASN A 184 -7.19 -21.16 -2.93
C ASN A 184 -8.54 -21.26 -2.17
N MET A 185 -8.91 -20.23 -1.39
CA MET A 185 -10.13 -20.21 -0.58
C MET A 185 -11.10 -19.11 -0.98
N ALA A 186 -10.77 -18.28 -1.97
CA ALA A 186 -11.70 -17.30 -2.50
C ALA A 186 -12.92 -18.04 -3.05
N PRO A 187 -14.15 -17.62 -2.72
CA PRO A 187 -15.36 -18.22 -3.27
C PRO A 187 -15.30 -18.19 -4.79
N THR A 188 -15.57 -19.31 -5.44
CA THR A 188 -15.64 -19.35 -6.91
C THR A 188 -16.80 -18.50 -7.41
N ALA A 189 -16.77 -18.07 -8.67
CA ALA A 189 -17.89 -17.35 -9.29
C ALA A 189 -19.21 -18.12 -9.13
N GLU A 190 -19.15 -19.46 -9.12
CA GLU A 190 -20.30 -20.32 -8.91
C GLU A 190 -20.83 -20.27 -7.48
N GLN A 191 -19.95 -20.17 -6.48
CA GLN A 191 -20.36 -19.98 -5.08
C GLN A 191 -21.02 -18.61 -4.87
N TYR A 192 -20.47 -17.54 -5.45
CA TYR A 192 -21.10 -16.22 -5.43
C TYR A 192 -22.49 -16.24 -6.07
N ARG A 193 -22.63 -16.93 -7.22
CA ARG A 193 -23.93 -17.06 -7.89
C ARG A 193 -24.93 -17.82 -7.04
N ARG A 194 -24.54 -18.94 -6.45
CA ARG A 194 -25.42 -19.74 -5.55
C ARG A 194 -25.84 -18.91 -4.34
N THR A 195 -24.93 -18.21 -3.69
CA THR A 195 -25.27 -17.33 -2.55
C THR A 195 -26.25 -16.22 -2.97
N ALA A 196 -26.04 -15.59 -4.13
CA ALA A 196 -26.94 -14.57 -4.66
C ALA A 196 -28.32 -15.13 -4.98
N GLU A 197 -28.40 -16.35 -5.57
CA GLU A 197 -29.66 -17.04 -5.84
C GLU A 197 -30.40 -17.40 -4.54
N GLU A 198 -29.68 -17.83 -3.50
CA GLU A 198 -30.26 -18.14 -2.19
C GLU A 198 -30.83 -16.90 -1.50
N ILE A 199 -30.06 -15.80 -1.51
CA ILE A 199 -30.50 -14.49 -0.97
C ILE A 199 -31.75 -14.02 -1.72
N ASN A 200 -31.77 -14.11 -3.05
CA ASN A 200 -32.92 -13.70 -3.85
C ASN A 200 -34.14 -14.55 -3.55
N LYS A 201 -34.00 -15.88 -3.41
CA LYS A 201 -35.08 -16.77 -3.01
C LYS A 201 -35.65 -16.45 -1.62
N GLN A 202 -34.79 -16.12 -0.66
CA GLN A 202 -35.22 -15.70 0.68
C GLN A 202 -36.00 -14.38 0.62
N TYR A 203 -35.51 -13.42 -0.18
CA TYR A 203 -36.18 -12.13 -0.35
C TYR A 203 -37.56 -12.28 -0.98
N LEU A 204 -37.70 -13.12 -2.01
CA LEU A 204 -38.96 -13.41 -2.67
C LEU A 204 -39.94 -14.08 -1.72
N LYS A 205 -39.49 -15.03 -0.86
CA LYS A 205 -40.36 -15.65 0.16
C LYS A 205 -40.88 -14.62 1.17
N GLN A 206 -40.01 -13.73 1.65
CA GLN A 206 -40.40 -12.67 2.60
C GLN A 206 -41.46 -11.73 1.98
N ILE A 207 -41.30 -11.36 0.71
CA ILE A 207 -42.29 -10.54 0.00
C ILE A 207 -43.65 -11.28 -0.13
N GLU A 208 -43.59 -12.58 -0.45
CA GLU A 208 -44.81 -13.39 -0.60
C GLU A 208 -45.54 -13.56 0.73
N GLU A 209 -44.80 -13.81 1.82
CA GLU A 209 -45.35 -13.90 3.17
C GLU A 209 -45.99 -12.58 3.62
N ALA A 210 -45.31 -11.47 3.43
CA ALA A 210 -45.82 -10.13 3.73
C ALA A 210 -47.08 -9.79 2.91
N ARG A 211 -47.14 -10.23 1.64
CA ARG A 211 -48.33 -10.06 0.80
C ARG A 211 -49.52 -10.87 1.31
N LYS A 212 -49.30 -12.12 1.67
CA LYS A 212 -50.34 -12.99 2.24
C LYS A 212 -50.87 -12.44 3.58
N GLU A 213 -50.00 -11.89 4.39
CA GLU A 213 -50.38 -11.26 5.67
C GLU A 213 -51.20 -9.97 5.44
N ALA A 214 -50.84 -9.17 4.46
CA ALA A 214 -51.59 -7.96 4.08
C ALA A 214 -52.97 -8.29 3.49
N GLU A 215 -53.10 -9.41 2.74
CA GLU A 215 -54.39 -9.90 2.21
C GLU A 215 -55.29 -10.49 3.31
N ARG A 216 -54.70 -11.10 4.37
CA ARG A 216 -55.44 -11.64 5.51
C ARG A 216 -56.00 -10.56 6.45
N ASN A 217 -55.34 -9.39 6.48
CA ASN A 217 -55.71 -8.27 7.33
C ASN A 217 -56.69 -7.27 6.66
N ARG A 218 -57.18 -7.59 5.46
CA ARG A 218 -58.23 -6.84 4.73
C ARG A 218 -59.55 -7.54 4.85
#